data_755f9f83b0e3876141b4e7a20861dde1
#
_entry.id   755f9f83b0e3876141b4e7a20861dde1
#
_cell.length_a   1.000
_cell.length_b   1.000
_cell.length_c   1.000
_cell.angle_alpha   90.00
_cell.angle_beta   90.00
_cell.angle_gamma   90.00
#
_symmetry.space_group_name_H-M   'P 1'
#
loop_
_entity.id
_entity.type
_entity.pdbx_description
1 polymer ?
#
loop_
_entity_poly.entity_id
_entity_poly.type
_entity_poly.pdbx_seq_one_letter_code
_entity_poly.pdbx_strand_id
1 'polypeptide(L)'
;MSIDFGTDIYEEPLVAKTLLPEDNAEVSLRPHTLAEYIGQTKAKENLSVFIEAARRRTEPLDHVLLHGPPGLGKTTLAGIIAAEMGVNIRITSGPAIEKPGDLAALLTNLSENDILFVDEIHRLNRSVEEILYPAMEDYAIDIIIGKGPSANSIRLDLPKFTLIGATTRAGQLSAPLRDRFGVTLRLELYTPEELALIVTRSAGILNVPIQPEGAMEIARRSRGTPRIANRMLRRVRDFAQVRADGVITKAVADHALQALEIDYLGLDPVDRRMLRGIIENYGGGPVGLETLAATIGEESVTLEDVYEPYLMQLGFLTRTPRGRCVTRKAYEHLHIAFLGQEQLEI
;
A
#
# COMPACT_ATOMS: atom_id res chain seq x y z
N MET A 1 7.56 -47.38 -11.28
CA MET A 1 7.45 -46.10 -11.97
C MET A 1 7.07 -45.08 -10.89
N SER A 2 8.06 -44.53 -10.21
CA SER A 2 7.91 -43.58 -9.11
C SER A 2 7.81 -42.19 -9.72
N ILE A 3 6.68 -41.53 -9.51
CA ILE A 3 6.46 -40.12 -9.87
C ILE A 3 7.07 -39.28 -8.76
N ASP A 4 8.18 -38.66 -9.09
CA ASP A 4 8.88 -37.69 -8.27
C ASP A 4 8.08 -36.36 -8.32
N PHE A 5 7.41 -36.05 -7.23
CA PHE A 5 6.80 -34.72 -7.03
C PHE A 5 7.89 -33.77 -6.55
N GLY A 6 8.57 -33.14 -7.52
CA GLY A 6 9.44 -32.03 -7.23
C GLY A 6 8.69 -30.93 -6.46
N THR A 7 9.04 -30.78 -5.21
CA THR A 7 8.58 -29.70 -4.33
C THR A 7 9.31 -28.40 -4.63
N ASP A 8 9.05 -27.81 -5.78
CA ASP A 8 9.26 -26.37 -5.98
C ASP A 8 7.95 -25.66 -5.70
N ILE A 9 7.58 -25.56 -4.42
CA ILE A 9 6.62 -24.58 -3.97
C ILE A 9 7.35 -23.23 -4.06
N TYR A 10 7.12 -22.48 -5.14
CA TYR A 10 7.51 -21.10 -5.21
C TYR A 10 6.85 -20.39 -4.03
N GLU A 11 7.64 -20.00 -3.04
CA GLU A 11 7.23 -19.13 -1.95
C GLU A 11 6.91 -17.75 -2.53
N GLU A 12 5.69 -17.55 -3.01
CA GLU A 12 5.23 -16.22 -3.36
C GLU A 12 5.13 -15.38 -2.09
N PRO A 13 5.87 -14.28 -1.97
CA PRO A 13 5.85 -13.45 -0.77
C PRO A 13 4.44 -12.91 -0.53
N LEU A 14 3.91 -13.08 0.68
CA LEU A 14 2.62 -12.56 1.11
C LEU A 14 2.53 -11.04 1.02
N VAL A 15 3.69 -10.39 1.07
CA VAL A 15 3.83 -8.94 0.98
C VAL A 15 4.77 -8.63 -0.18
N ALA A 16 4.25 -8.06 -1.25
CA ALA A 16 5.04 -7.64 -2.40
C ALA A 16 4.83 -6.15 -2.70
N LYS A 17 5.88 -5.50 -3.19
CA LYS A 17 5.86 -4.10 -3.59
C LYS A 17 5.15 -3.89 -4.93
N THR A 18 5.18 -4.89 -5.80
CA THR A 18 4.56 -4.88 -7.12
C THR A 18 3.19 -5.57 -7.09
N LEU A 19 2.30 -5.16 -8.00
CA LEU A 19 1.01 -5.82 -8.21
C LEU A 19 1.26 -7.25 -8.70
N LEU A 20 0.84 -8.23 -7.90
CA LEU A 20 0.84 -9.62 -8.31
C LEU A 20 -0.38 -9.90 -9.22
N PRO A 21 -0.35 -10.96 -10.08
CA PRO A 21 -1.50 -11.33 -10.90
C PRO A 21 -2.81 -11.50 -10.11
N GLU A 22 -2.70 -11.88 -8.84
CA GLU A 22 -3.83 -12.01 -7.91
C GLU A 22 -4.47 -10.67 -7.51
N ASP A 23 -3.73 -9.57 -7.60
CA ASP A 23 -4.24 -8.24 -7.30
C ASP A 23 -5.29 -7.77 -8.34
N ASN A 24 -5.30 -8.34 -9.55
CA ASN A 24 -6.35 -8.10 -10.54
C ASN A 24 -7.72 -8.65 -10.06
N ALA A 25 -7.74 -9.70 -9.27
CA ALA A 25 -8.96 -10.19 -8.64
C ALA A 25 -9.39 -9.35 -7.42
N GLU A 26 -8.53 -8.46 -6.89
CA GLU A 26 -8.91 -7.49 -5.85
C GLU A 26 -9.88 -6.42 -6.39
N VAL A 27 -9.88 -6.13 -7.69
CA VAL A 27 -10.78 -5.13 -8.28
C VAL A 27 -12.24 -5.47 -7.95
N SER A 28 -12.61 -6.76 -7.94
CA SER A 28 -13.97 -7.21 -7.61
C SER A 28 -14.35 -7.03 -6.12
N LEU A 29 -13.36 -6.93 -5.23
CA LEU A 29 -13.58 -6.80 -3.79
C LEU A 29 -13.56 -5.34 -3.31
N ARG A 30 -13.23 -4.39 -4.21
CA ARG A 30 -13.13 -2.98 -3.83
C ARG A 30 -14.52 -2.38 -3.58
N PRO A 31 -14.67 -1.56 -2.52
CA PRO A 31 -15.88 -0.75 -2.36
C PRO A 31 -15.96 0.32 -3.46
N HIS A 32 -17.19 0.67 -3.84
CA HIS A 32 -17.46 1.67 -4.88
C HIS A 32 -17.95 3.00 -4.32
N THR A 33 -18.40 3.03 -3.06
CA THR A 33 -18.94 4.23 -2.40
C THR A 33 -18.26 4.47 -1.07
N LEU A 34 -18.33 5.72 -0.57
CA LEU A 34 -17.86 6.05 0.78
C LEU A 34 -18.62 5.29 1.87
N ALA A 35 -19.89 4.95 1.63
CA ALA A 35 -20.70 4.17 2.58
C ALA A 35 -20.17 2.74 2.75
N GLU A 36 -19.71 2.12 1.67
CA GLU A 36 -19.12 0.77 1.68
C GLU A 36 -17.67 0.74 2.20
N TYR A 37 -17.01 1.90 2.20
CA TYR A 37 -15.60 2.01 2.61
C TYR A 37 -15.49 1.93 4.13
N ILE A 38 -15.00 0.80 4.64
CA ILE A 38 -14.85 0.53 6.08
C ILE A 38 -13.60 1.21 6.60
N GLY A 39 -13.65 1.71 7.83
CA GLY A 39 -12.53 2.38 8.50
C GLY A 39 -12.24 3.80 7.98
N GLN A 40 -11.09 4.34 8.33
CA GLN A 40 -10.61 5.68 7.94
C GLN A 40 -11.65 6.79 8.24
N THR A 41 -12.37 6.70 9.35
CA THR A 41 -13.58 7.51 9.67
C THR A 41 -13.32 9.01 9.47
N LYS A 42 -12.24 9.53 10.03
CA LYS A 42 -11.89 10.95 9.93
C LYS A 42 -11.63 11.41 8.48
N ALA A 43 -10.95 10.58 7.68
CA ALA A 43 -10.71 10.87 6.27
C ALA A 43 -12.01 10.85 5.46
N LYS A 44 -12.89 9.89 5.74
CA LYS A 44 -14.22 9.78 5.10
C LYS A 44 -15.11 10.98 5.41
N GLU A 45 -15.21 11.38 6.67
CA GLU A 45 -16.00 12.53 7.09
C GLU A 45 -15.57 13.81 6.37
N ASN A 46 -14.26 14.08 6.34
CA ASN A 46 -13.74 15.25 5.62
C ASN A 46 -14.02 15.16 4.13
N LEU A 47 -13.74 14.01 3.49
CA LEU A 47 -13.99 13.82 2.06
C LEU A 47 -15.47 13.98 1.70
N SER A 48 -16.39 13.48 2.50
CA SER A 48 -17.82 13.61 2.24
C SER A 48 -18.25 15.08 2.18
N VAL A 49 -17.70 15.92 3.06
CA VAL A 49 -17.96 17.38 3.07
C VAL A 49 -17.36 18.04 1.83
N PHE A 50 -16.11 17.72 1.47
CA PHE A 50 -15.43 18.33 0.34
C PHE A 50 -16.08 17.95 -1.00
N ILE A 51 -16.44 16.68 -1.17
CA ILE A 51 -17.15 16.18 -2.36
C ILE A 51 -18.51 16.84 -2.49
N GLU A 52 -19.31 16.89 -1.42
CA GLU A 52 -20.63 17.52 -1.44
C GLU A 52 -20.53 19.01 -1.75
N ALA A 53 -19.56 19.73 -1.19
CA ALA A 53 -19.32 21.13 -1.46
C ALA A 53 -18.93 21.39 -2.93
N ALA A 54 -18.01 20.59 -3.48
CA ALA A 54 -17.59 20.67 -4.88
C ALA A 54 -18.77 20.42 -5.85
N ARG A 55 -19.57 19.37 -5.58
CA ARG A 55 -20.78 19.05 -6.36
C ARG A 55 -21.81 20.17 -6.36
N ARG A 56 -22.07 20.78 -5.19
CA ARG A 56 -23.01 21.92 -5.08
C ARG A 56 -22.57 23.12 -5.88
N ARG A 57 -21.26 23.35 -5.98
CA ARG A 57 -20.69 24.46 -6.77
C ARG A 57 -20.47 24.11 -8.24
N THR A 58 -20.64 22.83 -8.61
CA THR A 58 -20.33 22.31 -9.96
C THR A 58 -18.87 22.60 -10.34
N GLU A 59 -17.97 22.40 -9.40
CA GLU A 59 -16.53 22.63 -9.52
C GLU A 59 -15.76 21.30 -9.35
N PRO A 60 -14.54 21.18 -9.87
CA PRO A 60 -13.67 20.05 -9.54
C PRO A 60 -13.38 20.05 -8.04
N LEU A 61 -13.10 18.88 -7.49
CA LEU A 61 -12.56 18.77 -6.15
C LEU A 61 -11.15 19.38 -6.11
N ASP A 62 -10.76 19.99 -4.99
CA ASP A 62 -9.39 20.39 -4.79
C ASP A 62 -8.43 19.20 -4.97
N HIS A 63 -7.18 19.46 -5.37
CA HIS A 63 -6.18 18.39 -5.50
C HIS A 63 -5.95 17.67 -4.18
N VAL A 64 -5.93 16.34 -4.22
CA VAL A 64 -5.89 15.48 -3.02
C VAL A 64 -4.57 14.69 -2.97
N LEU A 65 -3.88 14.74 -1.84
CA LEU A 65 -2.73 13.88 -1.54
C LEU A 65 -3.15 12.78 -0.56
N LEU A 66 -3.06 11.53 -1.00
CA LEU A 66 -3.28 10.34 -0.18
C LEU A 66 -1.93 9.76 0.23
N HIS A 67 -1.64 9.70 1.53
CA HIS A 67 -0.37 9.13 1.98
C HIS A 67 -0.53 8.14 3.13
N GLY A 68 0.41 7.22 3.25
CA GLY A 68 0.41 6.17 4.27
C GLY A 68 0.98 4.85 3.76
N PRO A 69 1.13 3.85 4.62
CA PRO A 69 1.67 2.54 4.29
C PRO A 69 1.03 1.90 3.04
N PRO A 70 1.70 0.95 2.38
CA PRO A 70 1.12 0.24 1.24
C PRO A 70 -0.07 -0.63 1.67
N GLY A 71 -1.00 -0.90 0.73
CA GLY A 71 -2.12 -1.81 0.97
C GLY A 71 -3.30 -1.25 1.76
N LEU A 72 -3.32 0.06 2.09
CA LEU A 72 -4.40 0.72 2.85
C LEU A 72 -5.58 1.20 2.00
N GLY A 73 -5.54 1.02 0.68
CA GLY A 73 -6.65 1.37 -0.20
C GLY A 73 -6.60 2.78 -0.80
N LYS A 74 -5.41 3.40 -0.95
CA LYS A 74 -5.26 4.73 -1.60
C LYS A 74 -5.90 4.78 -2.99
N THR A 75 -5.59 3.81 -3.84
CA THR A 75 -6.17 3.68 -5.20
C THR A 75 -7.68 3.43 -5.15
N THR A 76 -8.15 2.66 -4.19
CA THR A 76 -9.59 2.41 -3.96
C THR A 76 -10.30 3.70 -3.60
N LEU A 77 -9.73 4.48 -2.68
CA LEU A 77 -10.31 5.75 -2.26
C LEU A 77 -10.36 6.77 -3.41
N ALA A 78 -9.34 6.81 -4.26
CA ALA A 78 -9.37 7.64 -5.48
C ALA A 78 -10.50 7.24 -6.43
N GLY A 79 -10.74 5.93 -6.63
CA GLY A 79 -11.86 5.43 -7.42
C GLY A 79 -13.22 5.78 -6.81
N ILE A 80 -13.35 5.72 -5.48
CA ILE A 80 -14.56 6.14 -4.77
C ILE A 80 -14.80 7.64 -4.94
N ILE A 81 -13.78 8.49 -4.82
CA ILE A 81 -13.90 9.93 -5.04
C ILE A 81 -14.44 10.20 -6.43
N ALA A 82 -13.93 9.53 -7.47
CA ALA A 82 -14.41 9.67 -8.83
C ALA A 82 -15.89 9.25 -8.98
N ALA A 83 -16.26 8.11 -8.41
CA ALA A 83 -17.63 7.63 -8.41
C ALA A 83 -18.60 8.59 -7.69
N GLU A 84 -18.23 9.08 -6.52
CA GLU A 84 -19.03 10.05 -5.76
C GLU A 84 -19.15 11.42 -6.48
N MET A 85 -18.09 11.86 -7.16
CA MET A 85 -18.12 13.07 -7.99
C MET A 85 -18.88 12.87 -9.32
N GLY A 86 -19.08 11.63 -9.76
CA GLY A 86 -19.72 11.29 -11.03
C GLY A 86 -18.86 11.62 -12.26
N VAL A 87 -17.54 11.51 -12.15
CA VAL A 87 -16.55 11.86 -13.19
C VAL A 87 -15.66 10.67 -13.54
N ASN A 88 -14.95 10.76 -14.66
CA ASN A 88 -14.00 9.71 -15.04
C ASN A 88 -12.70 9.82 -14.23
N ILE A 89 -12.01 8.69 -14.07
CA ILE A 89 -10.69 8.61 -13.47
C ILE A 89 -9.70 8.01 -14.46
N ARG A 90 -8.57 8.69 -14.66
CA ARG A 90 -7.40 8.13 -15.33
C ARG A 90 -6.37 7.74 -14.28
N ILE A 91 -5.91 6.50 -14.36
CA ILE A 91 -4.97 5.93 -13.39
C ILE A 91 -3.61 5.76 -14.06
N THR A 92 -2.58 6.29 -13.43
CA THR A 92 -1.18 6.12 -13.81
C THR A 92 -0.29 6.01 -12.56
N SER A 93 1.00 5.91 -12.75
CA SER A 93 1.98 5.90 -11.65
C SER A 93 3.15 6.82 -11.95
N GLY A 94 3.84 7.30 -10.89
CA GLY A 94 5.03 8.14 -11.05
C GLY A 94 6.08 7.51 -11.98
N PRO A 95 6.46 6.23 -11.80
CA PRO A 95 7.40 5.54 -12.70
C PRO A 95 6.95 5.43 -14.16
N ALA A 96 5.64 5.43 -14.43
CA ALA A 96 5.11 5.34 -15.80
C ALA A 96 5.18 6.67 -16.56
N ILE A 97 5.41 7.78 -15.85
CA ILE A 97 5.56 9.12 -16.44
C ILE A 97 7.07 9.44 -16.50
N GLU A 98 7.70 9.04 -17.59
CA GLU A 98 9.15 9.21 -17.74
C GLU A 98 9.55 10.61 -18.22
N LYS A 99 8.71 11.23 -19.03
CA LYS A 99 8.99 12.50 -19.71
C LYS A 99 7.88 13.52 -19.51
N PRO A 100 8.20 14.81 -19.55
CA PRO A 100 7.22 15.90 -19.60
C PRO A 100 6.10 15.69 -20.61
N GLY A 101 6.42 15.18 -21.80
CA GLY A 101 5.44 14.89 -22.87
C GLY A 101 4.42 13.82 -22.50
N ASP A 102 4.80 12.82 -21.68
CA ASP A 102 3.88 11.77 -21.24
C ASP A 102 2.80 12.36 -20.32
N LEU A 103 3.21 13.24 -19.39
CA LEU A 103 2.28 13.97 -18.54
C LEU A 103 1.39 14.91 -19.34
N ALA A 104 1.97 15.67 -20.28
CA ALA A 104 1.20 16.56 -21.14
C ALA A 104 0.12 15.80 -21.93
N ALA A 105 0.46 14.64 -22.48
CA ALA A 105 -0.49 13.78 -23.20
C ALA A 105 -1.62 13.27 -22.28
N LEU A 106 -1.32 12.94 -21.03
CA LEU A 106 -2.33 12.53 -20.05
C LEU A 106 -3.28 13.70 -19.74
N LEU A 107 -2.73 14.89 -19.45
CA LEU A 107 -3.51 16.07 -19.05
C LEU A 107 -4.39 16.61 -20.18
N THR A 108 -3.89 16.67 -21.41
CA THR A 108 -4.67 17.16 -22.58
C THR A 108 -5.80 16.22 -23.00
N ASN A 109 -5.76 14.95 -22.57
CA ASN A 109 -6.81 13.96 -22.82
C ASN A 109 -7.86 13.85 -21.69
N LEU A 110 -7.81 14.70 -20.67
CA LEU A 110 -8.83 14.78 -19.63
C LEU A 110 -10.06 15.58 -20.16
N SER A 111 -11.21 15.26 -19.62
CA SER A 111 -12.42 16.06 -19.75
C SER A 111 -12.61 16.97 -18.54
N GLU A 112 -13.55 17.91 -18.63
CA GLU A 112 -13.86 18.82 -17.52
C GLU A 112 -14.25 18.05 -16.25
N ASN A 113 -13.60 18.38 -15.15
CA ASN A 113 -13.74 17.78 -13.82
C ASN A 113 -13.23 16.33 -13.69
N ASP A 114 -12.62 15.74 -14.72
CA ASP A 114 -12.02 14.41 -14.62
C ASP A 114 -10.94 14.36 -13.53
N ILE A 115 -10.66 13.14 -13.06
CA ILE A 115 -9.62 12.88 -12.07
C ILE A 115 -8.41 12.22 -12.74
N LEU A 116 -7.22 12.78 -12.50
CA LEU A 116 -5.94 12.11 -12.76
C LEU A 116 -5.42 11.55 -11.46
N PHE A 117 -5.32 10.23 -11.34
CA PHE A 117 -4.71 9.54 -10.21
C PHE A 117 -3.28 9.12 -10.57
N VAL A 118 -2.32 9.55 -9.74
CA VAL A 118 -0.89 9.22 -9.89
C VAL A 118 -0.44 8.44 -8.64
N ASP A 119 -0.25 7.13 -8.78
CA ASP A 119 0.31 6.32 -7.70
C ASP A 119 1.83 6.51 -7.60
N GLU A 120 2.39 6.36 -6.40
CA GLU A 120 3.81 6.60 -6.10
C GLU A 120 4.33 7.93 -6.68
N ILE A 121 3.54 8.99 -6.50
CA ILE A 121 3.81 10.33 -7.08
C ILE A 121 5.18 10.90 -6.67
N HIS A 122 5.74 10.47 -5.54
CA HIS A 122 7.10 10.85 -5.09
C HIS A 122 8.22 10.35 -6.03
N ARG A 123 7.89 9.46 -6.97
CA ARG A 123 8.83 8.93 -7.97
C ARG A 123 8.82 9.69 -9.29
N LEU A 124 8.05 10.76 -9.39
CA LEU A 124 8.14 11.67 -10.54
C LEU A 124 9.52 12.31 -10.58
N ASN A 125 10.08 12.42 -11.77
CA ASN A 125 11.31 13.18 -11.94
C ASN A 125 11.01 14.69 -11.92
N ARG A 126 12.03 15.49 -11.61
CA ARG A 126 11.89 16.92 -11.42
C ARG A 126 11.34 17.66 -12.65
N SER A 127 11.71 17.23 -13.86
CA SER A 127 11.24 17.87 -15.09
C SER A 127 9.74 17.62 -15.35
N VAL A 128 9.20 16.51 -14.87
CA VAL A 128 7.76 16.23 -14.89
C VAL A 128 7.04 17.04 -13.82
N GLU A 129 7.60 17.15 -12.62
CA GLU A 129 7.01 18.00 -11.56
C GLU A 129 6.89 19.46 -12.01
N GLU A 130 7.90 20.00 -12.71
CA GLU A 130 7.90 21.39 -13.19
C GLU A 130 6.75 21.70 -14.16
N ILE A 131 6.27 20.72 -14.94
CA ILE A 131 5.06 20.86 -15.78
C ILE A 131 3.79 20.69 -14.94
N LEU A 132 3.84 19.86 -13.90
CA LEU A 132 2.67 19.61 -13.07
C LEU A 132 2.26 20.86 -12.26
N TYR A 133 3.21 21.71 -11.87
CA TYR A 133 2.93 22.90 -11.07
C TYR A 133 1.92 23.86 -11.75
N PRO A 134 2.19 24.39 -12.96
CA PRO A 134 1.23 25.26 -13.64
C PRO A 134 -0.07 24.52 -14.02
N ALA A 135 0.01 23.23 -14.29
CA ALA A 135 -1.19 22.42 -14.55
C ALA A 135 -2.13 22.38 -13.34
N MET A 136 -1.60 22.32 -12.12
CA MET A 136 -2.39 22.32 -10.88
C MET A 136 -2.90 23.69 -10.48
N GLU A 137 -2.12 24.74 -10.70
CA GLU A 137 -2.48 26.11 -10.28
C GLU A 137 -3.35 26.83 -11.29
N ASP A 138 -2.92 26.79 -12.56
CA ASP A 138 -3.49 27.61 -13.64
C ASP A 138 -4.33 26.80 -14.63
N TYR A 139 -4.38 25.48 -14.50
CA TYR A 139 -4.94 24.58 -15.52
C TYR A 139 -4.36 24.85 -16.91
N ALA A 140 -3.04 24.98 -16.98
CA ALA A 140 -2.31 25.21 -18.22
C ALA A 140 -0.94 24.56 -18.17
N ILE A 141 -0.39 24.22 -19.33
CA ILE A 141 0.97 23.74 -19.48
C ILE A 141 1.72 24.55 -20.53
N ASP A 142 3.01 24.78 -20.29
CA ASP A 142 3.90 25.43 -21.23
C ASP A 142 4.72 24.38 -21.98
N ILE A 143 4.53 24.31 -23.31
CA ILE A 143 5.26 23.38 -24.18
C ILE A 143 6.30 24.15 -24.97
N ILE A 144 7.55 23.75 -24.83
CA ILE A 144 8.65 24.31 -25.60
C ILE A 144 8.75 23.59 -26.95
N ILE A 145 8.54 24.31 -28.04
CA ILE A 145 8.67 23.80 -29.41
C ILE A 145 9.93 24.36 -30.03
N GLY A 146 10.79 23.48 -30.56
CA GLY A 146 12.07 23.85 -31.15
C GLY A 146 13.25 23.60 -30.22
N LYS A 147 14.44 23.96 -30.70
CA LYS A 147 15.70 23.82 -29.94
C LYS A 147 16.54 25.10 -30.06
N GLY A 148 17.27 25.42 -29.02
CA GLY A 148 18.18 26.58 -28.98
C GLY A 148 17.46 27.92 -28.84
N PRO A 149 18.11 29.03 -29.25
CA PRO A 149 17.59 30.39 -29.06
C PRO A 149 16.29 30.72 -29.81
N SER A 150 15.88 29.87 -30.78
CA SER A 150 14.62 30.02 -31.54
C SER A 150 13.51 29.13 -30.99
N ALA A 151 13.67 28.52 -29.84
CA ALA A 151 12.59 27.77 -29.21
C ALA A 151 11.46 28.70 -28.76
N ASN A 152 10.22 28.37 -29.12
CA ASN A 152 9.04 29.10 -28.71
C ASN A 152 8.29 28.31 -27.62
N SER A 153 7.84 29.00 -26.59
CA SER A 153 6.93 28.42 -25.61
C SER A 153 5.47 28.66 -26.06
N ILE A 154 4.69 27.58 -26.11
CA ILE A 154 3.26 27.65 -26.37
C ILE A 154 2.55 27.23 -25.08
N ARG A 155 1.69 28.10 -24.55
CA ARG A 155 0.80 27.80 -23.43
C ARG A 155 -0.46 27.11 -23.96
N LEU A 156 -0.73 25.92 -23.41
CA LEU A 156 -1.96 25.15 -23.68
C LEU A 156 -2.84 25.18 -22.43
N ASP A 157 -4.09 25.66 -22.61
CA ASP A 157 -5.09 25.57 -21.56
C ASP A 157 -5.58 24.12 -21.43
N LEU A 158 -5.79 23.69 -20.20
CA LEU A 158 -6.31 22.37 -19.83
C LEU A 158 -7.74 22.50 -19.32
N PRO A 159 -8.57 21.46 -19.49
CA PRO A 159 -9.83 21.40 -18.75
C PRO A 159 -9.52 21.39 -17.26
N LYS A 160 -10.41 21.95 -16.45
CA LYS A 160 -10.27 21.86 -14.99
C LYS A 160 -10.37 20.40 -14.57
N PHE A 161 -9.44 19.96 -13.75
CA PHE A 161 -9.34 18.58 -13.31
C PHE A 161 -8.92 18.50 -11.84
N THR A 162 -9.10 17.33 -11.24
CA THR A 162 -8.56 17.02 -9.92
C THR A 162 -7.37 16.08 -10.05
N LEU A 163 -6.22 16.46 -9.50
CA LEU A 163 -5.10 15.56 -9.29
C LEU A 163 -5.27 14.85 -7.94
N ILE A 164 -5.25 13.51 -7.95
CA ILE A 164 -5.11 12.71 -6.74
C ILE A 164 -3.74 12.05 -6.77
N GLY A 165 -2.82 12.52 -5.94
CA GLY A 165 -1.52 11.91 -5.73
C GLY A 165 -1.57 10.88 -4.62
N ALA A 166 -0.95 9.72 -4.82
CA ALA A 166 -0.77 8.72 -3.77
C ALA A 166 0.72 8.46 -3.52
N THR A 167 1.10 8.29 -2.25
CA THR A 167 2.48 8.01 -1.89
C THR A 167 2.59 7.19 -0.60
N THR A 168 3.58 6.31 -0.56
CA THR A 168 4.01 5.65 0.68
C THR A 168 5.05 6.47 1.44
N ARG A 169 5.71 7.42 0.78
CA ARG A 169 6.85 8.20 1.28
C ARG A 169 6.60 9.70 1.15
N ALA A 170 5.64 10.24 1.92
CA ALA A 170 5.26 11.66 1.87
C ALA A 170 6.44 12.62 2.10
N GLY A 171 7.44 12.21 2.89
CA GLY A 171 8.66 13.00 3.13
C GLY A 171 9.59 13.12 1.93
N GLN A 172 9.43 12.30 0.88
CA GLN A 172 10.20 12.38 -0.37
C GLN A 172 9.56 13.29 -1.42
N LEU A 173 8.31 13.72 -1.21
CA LEU A 173 7.70 14.72 -2.08
C LEU A 173 8.44 16.06 -1.94
N SER A 174 8.65 16.72 -3.07
CA SER A 174 9.16 18.10 -3.06
C SER A 174 8.18 19.02 -2.34
N ALA A 175 8.69 20.00 -1.59
CA ALA A 175 7.83 20.96 -0.90
C ALA A 175 6.90 21.70 -1.87
N PRO A 176 7.38 22.19 -3.05
CA PRO A 176 6.52 22.86 -4.02
C PRO A 176 5.35 21.99 -4.51
N LEU A 177 5.57 20.70 -4.75
CA LEU A 177 4.49 19.80 -5.15
C LEU A 177 3.48 19.55 -4.02
N ARG A 178 4.00 19.31 -2.82
CA ARG A 178 3.15 19.03 -1.65
C ARG A 178 2.24 20.21 -1.30
N ASP A 179 2.76 21.44 -1.38
CA ASP A 179 2.02 22.64 -0.98
C ASP A 179 0.87 23.01 -1.96
N ARG A 180 0.84 22.36 -3.14
CA ARG A 180 -0.24 22.52 -4.14
C ARG A 180 -1.43 21.59 -3.93
N PHE A 181 -1.32 20.65 -2.99
CA PHE A 181 -2.46 19.83 -2.61
C PHE A 181 -3.31 20.55 -1.57
N GLY A 182 -4.55 20.92 -1.94
CA GLY A 182 -5.50 21.57 -1.03
C GLY A 182 -6.00 20.61 0.06
N VAL A 183 -6.04 19.31 -0.23
CA VAL A 183 -6.47 18.26 0.70
C VAL A 183 -5.38 17.23 0.89
N THR A 184 -4.92 17.06 2.12
CA THR A 184 -3.94 16.00 2.47
C THR A 184 -4.55 15.03 3.47
N LEU A 185 -4.61 13.74 3.11
CA LEU A 185 -5.20 12.69 3.91
C LEU A 185 -4.17 11.61 4.21
N ARG A 186 -3.91 11.41 5.50
CA ARG A 186 -3.11 10.29 5.99
C ARG A 186 -4.03 9.10 6.22
N LEU A 187 -3.75 7.99 5.53
CA LEU A 187 -4.39 6.72 5.81
C LEU A 187 -3.62 5.98 6.90
N GLU A 188 -4.36 5.47 7.86
CA GLU A 188 -3.82 4.76 9.01
C GLU A 188 -4.03 3.25 8.87
N LEU A 189 -3.27 2.47 9.63
CA LEU A 189 -3.49 1.03 9.70
C LEU A 189 -4.86 0.75 10.31
N TYR A 190 -5.52 -0.26 9.77
CA TYR A 190 -6.84 -0.69 10.25
C TYR A 190 -6.73 -1.49 11.53
N THR A 191 -7.73 -1.36 12.38
CA THR A 191 -7.84 -2.23 13.55
C THR A 191 -8.25 -3.66 13.15
N PRO A 192 -7.99 -4.67 13.97
CA PRO A 192 -8.49 -6.03 13.72
C PRO A 192 -10.01 -6.10 13.51
N GLU A 193 -10.78 -5.28 14.22
CA GLU A 193 -12.23 -5.20 14.13
C GLU A 193 -12.66 -4.66 12.76
N GLU A 194 -12.06 -3.58 12.29
CA GLU A 194 -12.29 -3.02 10.95
C GLU A 194 -11.92 -4.02 9.86
N LEU A 195 -10.78 -4.70 10.00
CA LEU A 195 -10.36 -5.73 9.05
C LEU A 195 -11.29 -6.95 9.06
N ALA A 196 -11.81 -7.35 10.21
CA ALA A 196 -12.79 -8.44 10.29
C ALA A 196 -14.08 -8.11 9.51
N LEU A 197 -14.53 -6.85 9.57
CA LEU A 197 -15.65 -6.37 8.74
C LEU A 197 -15.31 -6.42 7.24
N ILE A 198 -14.11 -6.00 6.86
CA ILE A 198 -13.63 -6.07 5.47
C ILE A 198 -13.56 -7.53 4.98
N VAL A 199 -13.01 -8.43 5.80
CA VAL A 199 -12.94 -9.87 5.49
C VAL A 199 -14.33 -10.46 5.33
N THR A 200 -15.26 -10.15 6.23
CA THR A 200 -16.66 -10.65 6.17
C THR A 200 -17.35 -10.15 4.91
N ARG A 201 -17.23 -8.85 4.57
CA ARG A 201 -17.76 -8.30 3.33
C ARG A 201 -17.17 -9.00 2.09
N SER A 202 -15.85 -9.16 2.07
CA SER A 202 -15.14 -9.81 0.97
C SER A 202 -15.51 -11.27 0.83
N ALA A 203 -15.69 -12.01 1.93
CA ALA A 203 -16.18 -13.38 1.93
C ALA A 203 -17.58 -13.50 1.32
N GLY A 204 -18.47 -12.55 1.64
CA GLY A 204 -19.80 -12.46 1.02
C GLY A 204 -19.74 -12.28 -0.51
N ILE A 205 -18.86 -11.41 -1.01
CA ILE A 205 -18.65 -11.19 -2.45
C ILE A 205 -18.09 -12.45 -3.12
N LEU A 206 -17.19 -13.16 -2.43
CA LEU A 206 -16.61 -14.42 -2.91
C LEU A 206 -17.54 -15.63 -2.75
N ASN A 207 -18.73 -15.45 -2.18
CA ASN A 207 -19.69 -16.52 -1.85
C ASN A 207 -19.09 -17.63 -0.97
N VAL A 208 -18.30 -17.23 0.04
CA VAL A 208 -17.66 -18.14 0.99
C VAL A 208 -18.26 -17.93 2.37
N PRO A 209 -18.90 -18.95 2.97
CA PRO A 209 -19.38 -18.83 4.35
C PRO A 209 -18.21 -18.65 5.33
N ILE A 210 -18.33 -17.65 6.20
CA ILE A 210 -17.32 -17.35 7.21
C ILE A 210 -17.98 -17.05 8.56
N GLN A 211 -17.41 -17.61 9.62
CA GLN A 211 -17.82 -17.28 11.00
C GLN A 211 -17.09 -16.03 11.51
N PRO A 212 -17.68 -15.24 12.40
CA PRO A 212 -17.05 -14.03 12.95
C PRO A 212 -15.66 -14.28 13.55
N GLU A 213 -15.48 -15.42 14.21
CA GLU A 213 -14.22 -15.82 14.81
C GLU A 213 -13.15 -16.17 13.75
N GLY A 214 -13.58 -16.75 12.62
CA GLY A 214 -12.72 -17.01 11.46
C GLY A 214 -12.27 -15.71 10.79
N ALA A 215 -13.19 -14.77 10.61
CA ALA A 215 -12.88 -13.44 10.08
C ALA A 215 -11.90 -12.68 11.00
N MET A 216 -12.11 -12.73 12.30
CA MET A 216 -11.22 -12.11 13.28
C MET A 216 -9.82 -12.75 13.29
N GLU A 217 -9.72 -14.06 13.12
CA GLU A 217 -8.42 -14.75 13.06
C GLU A 217 -7.60 -14.31 11.84
N ILE A 218 -8.23 -14.18 10.66
CA ILE A 218 -7.60 -13.62 9.46
C ILE A 218 -7.21 -12.15 9.71
N ALA A 219 -8.11 -11.35 10.28
CA ALA A 219 -7.91 -9.94 10.51
C ALA A 219 -6.70 -9.64 11.41
N ARG A 220 -6.55 -10.37 12.51
CA ARG A 220 -5.45 -10.19 13.46
C ARG A 220 -4.08 -10.41 12.84
N ARG A 221 -3.96 -11.36 11.89
CA ARG A 221 -2.71 -11.67 11.21
C ARG A 221 -2.45 -10.81 9.96
N SER A 222 -3.37 -9.90 9.63
CA SER A 222 -3.32 -9.11 8.38
C SER A 222 -2.51 -7.81 8.48
N ARG A 223 -1.72 -7.62 9.53
CA ARG A 223 -0.79 -6.48 9.69
C ARG A 223 -1.44 -5.11 9.51
N GLY A 224 -2.72 -4.97 9.86
CA GLY A 224 -3.45 -3.70 9.71
C GLY A 224 -3.76 -3.30 8.27
N THR A 225 -3.64 -4.19 7.26
CA THR A 225 -3.82 -3.83 5.86
C THR A 225 -4.90 -4.65 5.15
N PRO A 226 -5.88 -4.02 4.50
CA PRO A 226 -6.93 -4.69 3.73
C PRO A 226 -6.42 -5.60 2.61
N ARG A 227 -5.33 -5.22 1.92
CA ARG A 227 -4.73 -6.04 0.87
C ARG A 227 -4.28 -7.40 1.41
N ILE A 228 -3.56 -7.42 2.54
CA ILE A 228 -3.11 -8.67 3.17
C ILE A 228 -4.31 -9.47 3.66
N ALA A 229 -5.31 -8.83 4.27
CA ALA A 229 -6.52 -9.48 4.74
C ALA A 229 -7.26 -10.21 3.61
N ASN A 230 -7.45 -9.56 2.47
CA ASN A 230 -8.09 -10.15 1.30
C ASN A 230 -7.26 -11.30 0.68
N ARG A 231 -5.92 -11.18 0.65
CA ARG A 231 -5.05 -12.26 0.19
C ARG A 231 -5.14 -13.48 1.12
N MET A 232 -5.06 -13.27 2.43
CA MET A 232 -5.22 -14.35 3.42
C MET A 232 -6.61 -14.99 3.32
N LEU A 233 -7.67 -14.21 3.17
CA LEU A 233 -9.03 -14.73 2.99
C LEU A 233 -9.11 -15.71 1.81
N ARG A 234 -8.52 -15.38 0.66
CA ARG A 234 -8.53 -16.28 -0.51
C ARG A 234 -7.79 -17.58 -0.23
N ARG A 235 -6.61 -17.52 0.40
CA ARG A 235 -5.87 -18.73 0.75
C ARG A 235 -6.62 -19.57 1.78
N VAL A 236 -7.16 -18.97 2.83
CA VAL A 236 -7.98 -19.67 3.82
C VAL A 236 -9.23 -20.29 3.18
N ARG A 237 -9.86 -19.60 2.22
CA ARG A 237 -10.97 -20.15 1.42
C ARG A 237 -10.56 -21.45 0.73
N ASP A 238 -9.41 -21.45 0.05
CA ASP A 238 -8.93 -22.62 -0.68
C ASP A 238 -8.72 -23.82 0.28
N PHE A 239 -8.20 -23.58 1.48
CA PHE A 239 -8.12 -24.61 2.53
C PHE A 239 -9.51 -25.05 3.02
N ALA A 240 -10.44 -24.13 3.24
CA ALA A 240 -11.79 -24.45 3.67
C ALA A 240 -12.50 -25.37 2.66
N GLN A 241 -12.36 -25.08 1.38
CA GLN A 241 -13.00 -25.85 0.29
C GLN A 241 -12.37 -27.23 0.09
N VAL A 242 -11.05 -27.37 0.28
CA VAL A 242 -10.34 -28.63 -0.02
C VAL A 242 -10.16 -29.53 1.21
N ARG A 243 -10.00 -28.94 2.40
CA ARG A 243 -9.64 -29.64 3.62
C ARG A 243 -10.73 -29.63 4.70
N ALA A 244 -11.84 -28.90 4.47
CA ALA A 244 -12.96 -28.79 5.39
C ALA A 244 -14.30 -28.84 4.63
N ASP A 245 -15.37 -28.39 5.26
CA ASP A 245 -16.74 -28.37 4.73
C ASP A 245 -17.09 -27.10 3.92
N GLY A 246 -16.08 -26.29 3.57
CA GLY A 246 -16.26 -25.04 2.81
C GLY A 246 -16.58 -23.83 3.68
N VAL A 247 -16.70 -23.97 5.01
CA VAL A 247 -16.96 -22.88 5.95
C VAL A 247 -15.66 -22.43 6.62
N ILE A 248 -15.39 -21.14 6.62
CA ILE A 248 -14.23 -20.59 7.32
C ILE A 248 -14.59 -20.39 8.80
N THR A 249 -14.25 -21.37 9.61
CA THR A 249 -14.29 -21.27 11.09
C THR A 249 -12.95 -20.75 11.62
N LYS A 250 -12.86 -20.43 12.92
CA LYS A 250 -11.58 -20.07 13.56
C LYS A 250 -10.54 -21.17 13.39
N ALA A 251 -10.93 -22.44 13.58
CA ALA A 251 -10.01 -23.57 13.47
C ALA A 251 -9.47 -23.74 12.04
N VAL A 252 -10.32 -23.58 11.03
CA VAL A 252 -9.93 -23.65 9.61
C VAL A 252 -8.99 -22.50 9.28
N ALA A 253 -9.28 -21.27 9.72
CA ALA A 253 -8.44 -20.10 9.50
C ALA A 253 -7.06 -20.26 10.15
N ASP A 254 -7.02 -20.68 11.42
CA ASP A 254 -5.78 -20.91 12.14
C ASP A 254 -4.92 -22.00 11.49
N HIS A 255 -5.53 -23.15 11.17
CA HIS A 255 -4.82 -24.25 10.48
C HIS A 255 -4.25 -23.82 9.12
N ALA A 256 -5.06 -23.11 8.31
CA ALA A 256 -4.61 -22.64 6.99
C ALA A 256 -3.45 -21.64 7.12
N LEU A 257 -3.54 -20.67 8.04
CA LEU A 257 -2.49 -19.67 8.23
C LEU A 257 -1.21 -20.27 8.80
N GLN A 258 -1.31 -21.28 9.68
CA GLN A 258 -0.16 -22.05 10.14
C GLN A 258 0.50 -22.85 9.01
N ALA A 259 -0.30 -23.50 8.15
CA ALA A 259 0.21 -24.20 6.98
C ALA A 259 0.89 -23.28 5.95
N LEU A 260 0.52 -22.00 5.94
CA LEU A 260 1.17 -20.94 5.17
C LEU A 260 2.35 -20.29 5.93
N GLU A 261 2.73 -20.88 7.07
CA GLU A 261 3.80 -20.38 7.93
C GLU A 261 3.61 -18.95 8.45
N ILE A 262 2.36 -18.49 8.54
CA ILE A 262 2.00 -17.19 9.12
C ILE A 262 1.70 -17.40 10.60
N ASP A 263 2.47 -16.76 11.46
CA ASP A 263 2.29 -16.89 12.89
C ASP A 263 1.10 -16.06 13.43
N TYR A 264 0.88 -16.13 14.74
CA TYR A 264 -0.25 -15.46 15.41
C TYR A 264 -0.17 -13.91 15.38
N LEU A 265 1.00 -13.34 15.12
CA LEU A 265 1.21 -11.91 14.88
C LEU A 265 1.21 -11.55 13.38
N GLY A 266 1.08 -12.53 12.49
CA GLY A 266 1.11 -12.29 11.06
C GLY A 266 2.53 -12.20 10.48
N LEU A 267 3.55 -12.66 11.20
CA LEU A 267 4.91 -12.76 10.63
C LEU A 267 4.97 -13.92 9.65
N ASP A 268 5.54 -13.66 8.49
CA ASP A 268 5.81 -14.66 7.46
C ASP A 268 7.24 -15.23 7.57
N PRO A 269 7.64 -16.18 6.72
CA PRO A 269 9.00 -16.75 6.75
C PRO A 269 10.11 -15.70 6.55
N VAL A 270 9.87 -14.66 5.75
CA VAL A 270 10.89 -13.63 5.48
C VAL A 270 11.11 -12.75 6.72
N ASP A 271 10.03 -12.33 7.41
CA ASP A 271 10.16 -11.61 8.69
C ASP A 271 11.01 -12.39 9.68
N ARG A 272 10.70 -13.69 9.83
CA ARG A 272 11.44 -14.53 10.76
C ARG A 272 12.90 -14.75 10.34
N ARG A 273 13.17 -14.91 9.02
CA ARG A 273 14.55 -14.98 8.51
C ARG A 273 15.29 -13.67 8.77
N MET A 274 14.62 -12.53 8.59
CA MET A 274 15.21 -11.22 8.84
C MET A 274 15.62 -11.06 10.30
N LEU A 275 14.71 -11.35 11.24
CA LEU A 275 14.99 -11.26 12.67
C LEU A 275 16.07 -12.25 13.10
N ARG A 276 15.96 -13.53 12.67
CA ARG A 276 16.97 -14.56 12.96
C ARG A 276 18.33 -14.22 12.37
N GLY A 277 18.37 -13.73 11.12
CA GLY A 277 19.61 -13.32 10.46
C GLY A 277 20.36 -12.24 11.25
N ILE A 278 19.63 -11.26 11.80
CA ILE A 278 20.25 -10.22 12.66
C ILE A 278 20.72 -10.84 13.98
N ILE A 279 19.95 -11.74 14.59
CA ILE A 279 20.31 -12.38 15.86
C ILE A 279 21.52 -13.29 15.70
N GLU A 280 21.45 -14.23 14.76
CA GLU A 280 22.42 -15.32 14.63
C GLU A 280 23.75 -14.87 14.02
N ASN A 281 23.70 -13.97 13.01
CA ASN A 281 24.92 -13.55 12.30
C ASN A 281 25.54 -12.27 12.85
N TYR A 282 24.75 -11.43 13.55
CA TYR A 282 25.20 -10.10 14.01
C TYR A 282 24.94 -9.86 15.51
N GLY A 283 24.65 -10.91 16.29
CA GLY A 283 24.46 -10.80 17.74
C GLY A 283 23.32 -9.84 18.16
N GLY A 284 22.30 -9.68 17.32
CA GLY A 284 21.19 -8.75 17.56
C GLY A 284 21.37 -7.39 16.92
N GLY A 285 22.48 -7.15 16.23
CA GLY A 285 22.80 -5.89 15.54
C GLY A 285 23.79 -4.99 16.29
N PRO A 286 24.11 -3.81 15.75
CA PRO A 286 23.53 -3.19 14.53
C PRO A 286 24.08 -3.76 13.22
N VAL A 287 23.24 -3.91 12.20
CA VAL A 287 23.61 -4.36 10.85
C VAL A 287 23.08 -3.41 9.78
N GLY A 288 23.89 -3.14 8.75
CA GLY A 288 23.48 -2.32 7.60
C GLY A 288 22.42 -3.02 6.73
N LEU A 289 21.58 -2.23 6.05
CA LEU A 289 20.49 -2.76 5.21
C LEU A 289 21.00 -3.68 4.10
N GLU A 290 22.00 -3.22 3.33
CA GLU A 290 22.57 -3.97 2.21
C GLU A 290 23.20 -5.31 2.68
N THR A 291 23.88 -5.28 3.82
CA THR A 291 24.49 -6.47 4.42
C THR A 291 23.42 -7.47 4.85
N LEU A 292 22.34 -6.97 5.47
CA LEU A 292 21.21 -7.81 5.88
C LEU A 292 20.49 -8.42 4.66
N ALA A 293 20.23 -7.61 3.64
CA ALA A 293 19.61 -8.02 2.38
C ALA A 293 20.39 -9.18 1.73
N ALA A 294 21.71 -9.01 1.60
CA ALA A 294 22.59 -10.05 1.10
C ALA A 294 22.57 -11.33 1.97
N THR A 295 22.48 -11.17 3.29
CA THR A 295 22.48 -12.30 4.22
C THR A 295 21.23 -13.17 4.09
N ILE A 296 20.06 -12.56 3.88
CA ILE A 296 18.79 -13.29 3.83
C ILE A 296 18.30 -13.56 2.40
N GLY A 297 19.03 -13.08 1.38
CA GLY A 297 18.71 -13.30 -0.04
C GLY A 297 17.49 -12.48 -0.53
N GLU A 298 17.31 -11.26 0.01
CA GLU A 298 16.22 -10.36 -0.36
C GLU A 298 16.76 -9.02 -0.89
N GLU A 299 15.94 -8.27 -1.63
CA GLU A 299 16.31 -6.91 -2.06
C GLU A 299 16.24 -5.93 -0.89
N SER A 300 17.25 -5.06 -0.75
CA SER A 300 17.33 -4.07 0.32
C SER A 300 16.10 -3.15 0.37
N VAL A 301 15.63 -2.72 -0.79
CA VAL A 301 14.42 -1.87 -0.92
C VAL A 301 13.16 -2.61 -0.44
N THR A 302 13.06 -3.91 -0.71
CA THR A 302 11.94 -4.75 -0.24
C THR A 302 11.95 -4.87 1.28
N LEU A 303 13.13 -5.09 1.87
CA LEU A 303 13.24 -5.11 3.33
C LEU A 303 12.81 -3.80 3.97
N GLU A 304 13.30 -2.67 3.43
CA GLU A 304 13.02 -1.34 3.98
C GLU A 304 11.55 -0.93 3.83
N ASP A 305 10.93 -1.22 2.69
CA ASP A 305 9.59 -0.71 2.38
C ASP A 305 8.47 -1.64 2.85
N VAL A 306 8.75 -2.93 2.97
CA VAL A 306 7.72 -3.96 3.17
C VAL A 306 7.80 -4.60 4.55
N TYR A 307 8.98 -5.04 4.97
CA TYR A 307 9.16 -5.83 6.19
C TYR A 307 9.50 -4.98 7.42
N GLU A 308 10.46 -4.07 7.31
CA GLU A 308 10.88 -3.22 8.45
C GLU A 308 9.73 -2.45 9.11
N PRO A 309 8.80 -1.81 8.36
CA PRO A 309 7.77 -0.98 8.99
C PRO A 309 6.89 -1.76 9.97
N TYR A 310 6.53 -3.00 9.61
CA TYR A 310 5.71 -3.83 10.48
C TYR A 310 6.50 -4.36 11.68
N LEU A 311 7.73 -4.81 11.48
CA LEU A 311 8.61 -5.27 12.57
C LEU A 311 8.93 -4.13 13.56
N MET A 312 9.11 -2.91 13.06
CA MET A 312 9.28 -1.72 13.92
C MET A 312 7.99 -1.38 14.69
N GLN A 313 6.82 -1.51 14.07
CA GLN A 313 5.53 -1.29 14.71
C GLN A 313 5.30 -2.28 15.86
N LEU A 314 5.65 -3.56 15.66
CA LEU A 314 5.60 -4.56 16.72
C LEU A 314 6.63 -4.32 17.82
N GLY A 315 7.59 -3.43 17.59
CA GLY A 315 8.71 -3.17 18.47
C GLY A 315 9.73 -4.31 18.47
N PHE A 316 9.83 -5.07 17.38
CA PHE A 316 10.79 -6.15 17.20
C PHE A 316 12.12 -5.69 16.61
N LEU A 317 12.06 -4.60 15.86
CA LEU A 317 13.20 -4.01 15.17
C LEU A 317 13.31 -2.52 15.56
N THR A 318 14.54 -2.06 15.72
CA THR A 318 14.86 -0.63 15.88
C THR A 318 15.88 -0.21 14.84
N ARG A 319 15.75 1.04 14.37
CA ARG A 319 16.68 1.65 13.41
C ARG A 319 17.59 2.62 14.15
N THR A 320 18.89 2.40 14.10
CA THR A 320 19.91 3.28 14.68
C THR A 320 20.77 3.90 13.58
N PRO A 321 21.55 4.94 13.84
CA PRO A 321 22.52 5.48 12.86
C PRO A 321 23.54 4.45 12.35
N ARG A 322 23.79 3.40 13.13
CA ARG A 322 24.73 2.31 12.78
C ARG A 322 24.06 1.16 12.02
N GLY A 323 22.74 1.08 12.01
CA GLY A 323 22.00 0.00 11.35
C GLY A 323 20.79 -0.48 12.15
N ARG A 324 20.32 -1.68 11.79
CA ARG A 324 19.14 -2.34 12.35
C ARG A 324 19.54 -3.19 13.55
N CYS A 325 18.74 -3.08 14.62
CA CYS A 325 18.92 -3.89 15.83
C CYS A 325 17.62 -4.61 16.19
N VAL A 326 17.71 -5.84 16.63
CA VAL A 326 16.59 -6.64 17.12
C VAL A 326 16.38 -6.35 18.60
N THR A 327 15.12 -6.20 19.02
CA THR A 327 14.78 -5.93 20.41
C THR A 327 14.60 -7.22 21.21
N ARG A 328 14.61 -7.12 22.55
CA ARG A 328 14.32 -8.24 23.45
C ARG A 328 12.98 -8.91 23.14
N LYS A 329 11.95 -8.13 22.77
CA LYS A 329 10.63 -8.67 22.39
C LYS A 329 10.69 -9.65 21.23
N ALA A 330 11.56 -9.40 20.25
CA ALA A 330 11.71 -10.31 19.11
C ALA A 330 12.43 -11.62 19.51
N TYR A 331 13.41 -11.57 20.41
CA TYR A 331 14.02 -12.79 20.98
C TYR A 331 12.98 -13.64 21.70
N GLU A 332 12.15 -13.02 22.53
CA GLU A 332 11.05 -13.68 23.27
C GLU A 332 10.05 -14.31 22.28
N HIS A 333 9.67 -13.60 21.24
CA HIS A 333 8.75 -14.09 20.20
C HIS A 333 9.33 -15.28 19.41
N LEU A 334 10.61 -15.24 19.07
CA LEU A 334 11.29 -16.31 18.35
C LEU A 334 11.74 -17.49 19.24
N HIS A 335 11.47 -17.40 20.56
CA HIS A 335 11.92 -18.38 21.57
C HIS A 335 13.44 -18.57 21.58
N ILE A 336 14.19 -17.49 21.34
CA ILE A 336 15.65 -17.46 21.38
C ILE A 336 16.09 -16.84 22.71
N ALA A 337 17.03 -17.45 23.39
CA ALA A 337 17.57 -16.91 24.65
C ALA A 337 18.28 -15.56 24.37
N PHE A 338 17.88 -14.52 25.09
CA PHE A 338 18.59 -13.24 25.07
C PHE A 338 19.82 -13.33 25.96
N LEU A 339 20.98 -13.52 25.36
CA LEU A 339 22.26 -13.65 26.06
C LEU A 339 22.93 -12.31 26.38
N GLY A 340 22.14 -11.34 26.76
CA GLY A 340 22.51 -10.08 27.40
C GLY A 340 23.71 -9.28 26.86
N GLN A 341 23.47 -8.17 26.17
CA GLN A 341 24.07 -6.88 26.52
C GLN A 341 22.90 -5.94 26.83
N GLU A 342 22.87 -5.36 28.03
CA GLU A 342 22.01 -4.25 28.37
C GLU A 342 22.25 -3.15 27.34
N GLN A 343 21.46 -3.13 26.27
CA GLN A 343 21.40 -2.02 25.34
C GLN A 343 20.51 -0.99 25.98
N LEU A 344 21.18 -0.03 26.63
CA LEU A 344 20.77 1.33 26.94
C LEU A 344 19.31 1.65 26.58
N GLU A 345 18.48 1.71 27.61
CA GLU A 345 17.31 2.56 27.68
C GLU A 345 17.76 4.00 27.38
N ILE A 346 17.40 4.52 26.20
CA ILE A 346 17.45 5.95 25.87
C ILE A 346 16.04 6.41 25.61
#